data_47e3dc37d9b15a0be0add0c9f2dbb3c9
#
_entry.id   47e3dc37d9b15a0be0add0c9f2dbb3c9
#
_cell.length_a   1.000
_cell.length_b   1.000
_cell.length_c   1.000
_cell.angle_alpha   90.00
_cell.angle_beta   90.00
_cell.angle_gamma   90.00
#
_symmetry.space_group_name_H-M   'P 1'
#
loop_
_entity.id
_entity.type
_entity.pdbx_description
1 polymer ?
#
loop_
_entity_poly.entity_id
_entity_poly.type
_entity_poly.pdbx_seq_one_letter_code
_entity_poly.pdbx_strand_id
1 'polypeptide(L)'
;MRKFKIYAAGAMAGLKTEVANAWRIKASHLLYETDYIVVVNPVSFYNFTLDPTTYTEREVMDFDLYQVRDSDLILVNLDFPNSIGTAIEMFYAHDILKIPVVAFGTMQNHPWIQCCVNKHCETLEEAVEYIKDFYLVIHR
;
A
#
# COMPACT_ATOMS: atom_id res chain seq x y z
N MET A 1 2.41 20.24 12.05
CA MET A 1 3.33 19.17 11.62
C MET A 1 2.74 18.42 10.43
N ARG A 2 3.57 18.13 9.45
CA ARG A 2 3.16 17.33 8.30
C ARG A 2 2.83 15.91 8.73
N LYS A 3 1.73 15.37 8.23
CA LYS A 3 1.35 13.98 8.50
C LYS A 3 2.24 13.01 7.74
N PHE A 4 2.58 11.90 8.39
CA PHE A 4 3.29 10.80 7.74
C PHE A 4 2.25 9.93 7.02
N LYS A 5 2.39 9.80 5.71
CA LYS A 5 1.42 9.10 4.87
C LYS A 5 1.94 7.72 4.47
N ILE A 6 1.13 6.71 4.72
CA ILE A 6 1.42 5.33 4.37
C ILE A 6 0.37 4.86 3.37
N TYR A 7 0.79 4.54 2.15
CA TYR A 7 -0.09 4.02 1.12
C TYR A 7 -0.22 2.50 1.26
N ALA A 8 -1.45 2.01 1.32
CA ALA A 8 -1.74 0.59 1.50
C ALA A 8 -1.95 -0.09 0.15
N ALA A 9 -0.87 -0.64 -0.40
CA ALA A 9 -0.85 -1.28 -1.72
C ALA A 9 -1.17 -2.77 -1.62
N GLY A 10 -1.93 -3.29 -2.57
CA GLY A 10 -2.27 -4.71 -2.65
C GLY A 10 -3.33 -4.97 -3.71
N ALA A 11 -3.55 -6.23 -4.02
CA ALA A 11 -4.50 -6.63 -5.05
C ALA A 11 -5.91 -6.12 -4.74
N MET A 12 -6.58 -5.63 -5.78
CA MET A 12 -7.99 -5.21 -5.73
C MET A 12 -8.78 -5.89 -6.84
N ALA A 13 -8.25 -5.90 -8.05
CA ALA A 13 -8.91 -6.52 -9.20
C ALA A 13 -9.10 -8.02 -8.97
N GLY A 14 -10.31 -8.52 -9.24
CA GLY A 14 -10.64 -9.94 -9.06
C GLY A 14 -10.96 -10.35 -7.63
N LEU A 15 -10.84 -9.44 -6.66
CA LEU A 15 -11.21 -9.69 -5.27
C LEU A 15 -12.55 -9.05 -4.94
N LYS A 16 -13.27 -9.65 -3.99
CA LYS A 16 -14.42 -8.95 -3.39
C LYS A 16 -13.91 -7.71 -2.66
N THR A 17 -14.69 -6.64 -2.69
CA THR A 17 -14.32 -5.38 -2.04
C THR A 17 -14.02 -5.57 -0.57
N GLU A 18 -14.80 -6.39 0.13
CA GLU A 18 -14.58 -6.68 1.55
C GLU A 18 -13.22 -7.33 1.81
N VAL A 19 -12.81 -8.25 0.95
CA VAL A 19 -11.51 -8.92 1.06
C VAL A 19 -10.38 -7.94 0.79
N ALA A 20 -10.50 -7.14 -0.27
CA ALA A 20 -9.49 -6.15 -0.63
C ALA A 20 -9.34 -5.07 0.45
N ASN A 21 -10.41 -4.78 1.19
CA ASN A 21 -10.45 -3.68 2.15
C ASN A 21 -10.13 -4.09 3.59
N ALA A 22 -10.40 -5.34 3.97
CA ALA A 22 -10.31 -5.80 5.37
C ALA A 22 -8.92 -5.56 5.99
N TRP A 23 -7.86 -5.94 5.29
CA TRP A 23 -6.51 -5.77 5.81
C TRP A 23 -6.10 -4.30 5.88
N ARG A 24 -6.62 -3.48 4.96
CA ARG A 24 -6.36 -2.04 4.93
C ARG A 24 -7.00 -1.33 6.12
N ILE A 25 -8.22 -1.71 6.45
CA ILE A 25 -8.91 -1.19 7.63
C ILE A 25 -8.16 -1.59 8.90
N LYS A 26 -7.72 -2.84 8.98
CA LYS A 26 -6.94 -3.32 10.12
C LYS A 26 -5.61 -2.56 10.25
N ALA A 27 -4.91 -2.34 9.13
CA ALA A 27 -3.67 -1.56 9.11
C ALA A 27 -3.92 -0.14 9.63
N SER A 28 -5.02 0.49 9.20
CA SER A 28 -5.41 1.81 9.68
C SER A 28 -5.58 1.84 11.20
N HIS A 29 -6.31 0.86 11.75
CA HIS A 29 -6.52 0.80 13.19
C HIS A 29 -5.22 0.60 13.96
N LEU A 30 -4.33 -0.26 13.47
CA LEU A 30 -3.05 -0.54 14.12
C LEU A 30 -2.09 0.66 14.09
N LEU A 31 -2.20 1.50 13.05
CA LEU A 31 -1.31 2.64 12.85
C LEU A 31 -1.86 3.96 13.41
N TYR A 32 -3.16 4.08 13.65
CA TYR A 32 -3.81 5.31 14.12
C TYR A 32 -3.65 5.59 15.61
N GLU A 33 -2.61 5.08 16.22
CA GLU A 33 -2.32 5.39 17.62
C GLU A 33 -1.78 6.83 17.81
N THR A 34 -1.51 7.52 16.70
CA THR A 34 -0.97 8.88 16.73
C THR A 34 -1.70 9.75 15.71
N ASP A 35 -1.82 11.04 16.05
CA ASP A 35 -2.57 12.01 15.23
C ASP A 35 -1.85 12.40 13.94
N TYR A 36 -0.59 12.02 13.76
CA TYR A 36 0.19 12.45 12.60
C TYR A 36 0.46 11.34 11.59
N ILE A 37 -0.24 10.22 11.68
CA ILE A 37 -0.17 9.15 10.69
C ILE A 37 -1.46 9.10 9.91
N VAL A 38 -1.35 9.00 8.59
CA VAL A 38 -2.49 8.77 7.69
C VAL A 38 -2.22 7.52 6.88
N VAL A 39 -3.14 6.57 6.92
CA VAL A 39 -3.12 5.42 6.02
C VAL A 39 -3.99 5.75 4.82
N VAL A 40 -3.38 5.78 3.64
CA VAL A 40 -4.06 6.04 2.39
C VAL A 40 -4.59 4.72 1.85
N ASN A 41 -5.92 4.58 1.86
CA ASN A 41 -6.61 3.36 1.43
C ASN A 41 -7.21 3.57 0.04
N PRO A 42 -6.62 3.00 -1.03
CA PRO A 42 -7.11 3.22 -2.38
C PRO A 42 -8.52 2.67 -2.62
N VAL A 43 -8.97 1.69 -1.83
CA VAL A 43 -10.34 1.17 -1.96
C VAL A 43 -11.37 2.27 -1.71
N SER A 44 -11.06 3.26 -0.87
CA SER A 44 -11.98 4.35 -0.54
C SER A 44 -12.04 5.45 -1.60
N PHE A 45 -11.17 5.42 -2.61
CA PHE A 45 -11.11 6.49 -3.62
C PHE A 45 -12.19 6.37 -4.69
N TYR A 46 -12.72 5.17 -4.91
CA TYR A 46 -13.54 4.89 -6.06
C TYR A 46 -14.97 4.59 -5.66
N ASN A 47 -15.91 5.07 -6.46
CA ASN A 47 -17.31 4.70 -6.33
C ASN A 47 -17.55 3.46 -7.19
N PHE A 48 -17.53 2.29 -6.57
CA PHE A 48 -17.72 1.02 -7.27
C PHE A 48 -19.14 0.82 -7.80
N THR A 49 -20.06 1.77 -7.55
CA THR A 49 -21.39 1.74 -8.16
C THR A 49 -21.44 2.50 -9.50
N LEU A 50 -20.37 3.22 -9.87
CA LEU A 50 -20.30 3.88 -11.17
C LEU A 50 -20.20 2.87 -12.30
N ASP A 51 -20.83 3.22 -13.41
CA ASP A 51 -20.68 2.47 -14.64
C ASP A 51 -19.21 2.51 -15.09
N PRO A 52 -18.55 1.35 -15.26
CA PRO A 52 -17.14 1.31 -15.67
C PRO A 52 -16.85 1.99 -17.01
N THR A 53 -17.88 2.28 -17.81
CA THR A 53 -17.71 3.01 -19.08
C THR A 53 -17.55 4.51 -18.89
N THR A 54 -17.77 5.04 -17.70
CA THR A 54 -17.70 6.48 -17.43
C THR A 54 -16.31 6.97 -17.02
N TYR A 55 -15.37 6.08 -16.80
CA TYR A 55 -13.98 6.42 -16.48
C TYR A 55 -13.04 5.48 -17.20
N THR A 56 -11.75 5.80 -17.23
CA THR A 56 -10.74 4.98 -17.92
C THR A 56 -9.80 4.32 -16.92
N GLU A 57 -9.26 3.19 -17.30
CA GLU A 57 -8.22 2.53 -16.51
C GLU A 57 -6.97 3.41 -16.39
N ARG A 58 -6.69 4.22 -17.41
CA ARG A 58 -5.58 5.19 -17.35
C ARG A 58 -5.78 6.18 -16.22
N GLU A 59 -7.01 6.68 -16.04
CA GLU A 59 -7.32 7.60 -14.96
C GLU A 59 -7.14 6.94 -13.60
N VAL A 60 -7.56 5.67 -13.45
CA VAL A 60 -7.37 4.91 -12.21
C VAL A 60 -5.88 4.76 -11.91
N MET A 61 -5.10 4.35 -12.89
CA MET A 61 -3.66 4.16 -12.73
C MET A 61 -2.97 5.48 -12.34
N ASP A 62 -3.26 6.55 -13.06
CA ASP A 62 -2.64 7.86 -12.78
C ASP A 62 -3.00 8.37 -11.39
N PHE A 63 -4.24 8.17 -10.96
CA PHE A 63 -4.67 8.61 -9.63
C PHE A 63 -3.98 7.82 -8.53
N ASP A 64 -3.91 6.48 -8.68
CA ASP A 64 -3.22 5.63 -7.70
C ASP A 64 -1.74 5.97 -7.60
N LEU A 65 -1.06 6.14 -8.74
CA LEU A 65 0.36 6.48 -8.74
C LEU A 65 0.61 7.88 -8.16
N TYR A 66 -0.31 8.81 -8.36
CA TYR A 66 -0.24 10.11 -7.71
C TYR A 66 -0.29 9.96 -6.18
N GLN A 67 -1.18 9.10 -5.68
CA GLN A 67 -1.27 8.86 -4.24
C GLN A 67 0.00 8.20 -3.68
N VAL A 68 0.60 7.28 -4.44
CA VAL A 68 1.90 6.70 -4.07
C VAL A 68 2.96 7.80 -3.98
N ARG A 69 3.03 8.67 -4.97
CA ARG A 69 4.00 9.77 -5.00
C ARG A 69 3.85 10.73 -3.82
N ASP A 70 2.62 10.92 -3.34
CA ASP A 70 2.33 11.81 -2.22
C ASP A 70 2.51 11.11 -0.86
N SER A 71 3.00 9.89 -0.85
CA SER A 71 3.18 9.10 0.37
C SER A 71 4.63 9.06 0.83
N ASP A 72 4.84 8.78 2.10
CA ASP A 72 6.18 8.68 2.70
C ASP A 72 6.68 7.24 2.75
N LEU A 73 5.77 6.28 2.66
CA LEU A 73 6.08 4.85 2.72
C LEU A 73 4.92 4.10 2.08
N ILE A 74 5.19 2.96 1.44
CA ILE A 74 4.11 2.06 1.05
C ILE A 74 4.18 0.77 1.86
N LEU A 75 3.01 0.33 2.32
CA LEU A 75 2.79 -0.93 3.00
C LEU A 75 2.09 -1.86 2.02
N VAL A 76 2.71 -3.01 1.72
CA VAL A 76 2.26 -3.87 0.64
C VAL A 76 1.83 -5.22 1.17
N ASN A 77 0.61 -5.64 0.79
CA ASN A 77 0.11 -6.99 1.02
C ASN A 77 0.47 -7.88 -0.16
N LEU A 78 1.34 -8.87 0.05
CA LEU A 78 1.79 -9.83 -0.96
C LEU A 78 1.06 -11.18 -0.87
N ASP A 79 0.02 -11.31 -0.07
CA ASP A 79 -0.76 -12.56 0.01
C ASP A 79 -1.48 -12.88 -1.31
N PHE A 80 -1.67 -11.86 -2.16
CA PHE A 80 -2.21 -12.04 -3.51
C PHE A 80 -1.16 -11.57 -4.53
N PRO A 81 -0.15 -12.39 -4.80
CA PRO A 81 1.10 -11.92 -5.44
C PRO A 81 1.01 -11.59 -6.93
N ASN A 82 -0.07 -11.99 -7.60
CA ASN A 82 -0.18 -11.83 -9.06
C ASN A 82 -0.79 -10.48 -9.49
N SER A 83 -0.85 -9.51 -8.59
CA SER A 83 -1.38 -8.18 -8.90
C SER A 83 -0.35 -7.36 -9.69
N ILE A 84 -0.65 -7.12 -10.95
CA ILE A 84 0.20 -6.29 -11.83
C ILE A 84 0.23 -4.85 -11.31
N GLY A 85 -0.92 -4.31 -10.90
CA GLY A 85 -1.00 -2.95 -10.36
C GLY A 85 -0.13 -2.76 -9.14
N THR A 86 -0.15 -3.72 -8.22
CA THR A 86 0.69 -3.70 -7.03
C THR A 86 2.17 -3.70 -7.40
N ALA A 87 2.57 -4.52 -8.38
CA ALA A 87 3.95 -4.58 -8.84
C ALA A 87 4.42 -3.24 -9.42
N ILE A 88 3.57 -2.58 -10.19
CA ILE A 88 3.87 -1.26 -10.76
C ILE A 88 4.02 -0.22 -9.64
N GLU A 89 3.12 -0.22 -8.67
CA GLU A 89 3.19 0.69 -7.52
C GLU A 89 4.49 0.48 -6.73
N MET A 90 4.88 -0.77 -6.50
CA MET A 90 6.11 -1.12 -5.79
C MET A 90 7.34 -0.61 -6.53
N PHE A 91 7.42 -0.86 -7.82
CA PHE A 91 8.55 -0.40 -8.64
C PHE A 91 8.62 1.13 -8.65
N TYR A 92 7.48 1.78 -8.85
CA TYR A 92 7.42 3.24 -8.88
C TYR A 92 7.90 3.84 -7.55
N ALA A 93 7.41 3.31 -6.44
CA ALA A 93 7.82 3.79 -5.12
C ALA A 93 9.31 3.55 -4.86
N HIS A 94 9.76 2.32 -5.06
CA HIS A 94 11.10 1.90 -4.68
C HIS A 94 12.18 2.50 -5.60
N ASP A 95 12.02 2.35 -6.91
CA ASP A 95 13.07 2.66 -7.87
C ASP A 95 13.01 4.09 -8.40
N ILE A 96 11.81 4.64 -8.56
CA ILE A 96 11.64 5.97 -9.13
C ILE A 96 11.59 7.03 -8.03
N LEU A 97 10.73 6.84 -7.04
CA LEU A 97 10.52 7.83 -5.99
C LEU A 97 11.47 7.67 -4.80
N LYS A 98 12.10 6.52 -4.66
CA LYS A 98 12.97 6.20 -3.53
C LYS A 98 12.23 6.26 -2.18
N ILE A 99 10.97 5.84 -2.19
CA ILE A 99 10.15 5.73 -0.99
C ILE A 99 10.28 4.31 -0.43
N PRO A 100 10.38 4.12 0.89
CA PRO A 100 10.49 2.79 1.48
C PRO A 100 9.27 1.90 1.16
N VAL A 101 9.55 0.64 0.87
CA VAL A 101 8.54 -0.39 0.63
C VAL A 101 8.66 -1.44 1.73
N VAL A 102 7.65 -1.52 2.59
CA VAL A 102 7.51 -2.55 3.62
C VAL A 102 6.40 -3.50 3.19
N ALA A 103 6.74 -4.77 3.01
CA ALA A 103 5.81 -5.77 2.53
C ALA A 103 5.57 -6.85 3.58
N PHE A 104 4.39 -7.46 3.54
CA PHE A 104 4.08 -8.61 4.37
C PHE A 104 3.36 -9.69 3.55
N GLY A 105 3.34 -10.91 4.08
CA GLY A 105 2.68 -12.03 3.44
C GLY A 105 3.64 -12.93 2.69
N THR A 106 3.12 -13.64 1.71
CA THR A 106 3.86 -14.68 1.02
C THR A 106 4.82 -14.10 -0.01
N MET A 107 6.12 -14.22 0.25
CA MET A 107 7.19 -13.67 -0.59
C MET A 107 7.73 -14.70 -1.58
N GLN A 108 6.87 -15.53 -2.15
CA GLN A 108 7.27 -16.59 -3.07
C GLN A 108 7.34 -16.15 -4.51
N ASN A 109 7.45 -14.88 -4.76
CA ASN A 109 7.10 -14.33 -6.02
C ASN A 109 8.26 -14.12 -6.94
N HIS A 110 7.90 -13.54 -8.05
CA HIS A 110 8.82 -13.10 -9.07
C HIS A 110 10.01 -12.36 -8.45
N PRO A 111 11.26 -12.69 -8.86
CA PRO A 111 12.46 -12.06 -8.28
C PRO A 111 12.46 -10.53 -8.35
N TRP A 112 11.81 -9.95 -9.37
CA TRP A 112 11.73 -8.50 -9.49
C TRP A 112 10.87 -7.86 -8.43
N ILE A 113 9.83 -8.55 -7.98
CA ILE A 113 9.04 -8.09 -6.83
C ILE A 113 9.93 -7.99 -5.59
N GLN A 114 10.75 -9.03 -5.36
CA GLN A 114 11.66 -9.04 -4.21
C GLN A 114 12.67 -7.89 -4.27
N CYS A 115 13.11 -7.50 -5.45
CA CYS A 115 14.04 -6.38 -5.63
C CYS A 115 13.41 -5.02 -5.29
N CYS A 116 12.09 -4.94 -5.20
CA CYS A 116 11.37 -3.69 -4.88
C CYS A 116 10.92 -3.62 -3.42
N VAL A 117 11.50 -4.41 -2.53
CA VAL A 117 11.11 -4.48 -1.11
C VAL A 117 12.31 -4.09 -0.25
N ASN A 118 12.10 -3.10 0.64
CA ASN A 118 13.12 -2.72 1.63
C ASN A 118 13.07 -3.64 2.85
N LYS A 119 11.87 -4.07 3.25
CA LYS A 119 11.69 -4.96 4.38
C LYS A 119 10.50 -5.87 4.15
N HIS A 120 10.70 -7.17 4.29
CA HIS A 120 9.63 -8.17 4.25
C HIS A 120 9.35 -8.71 5.65
N CYS A 121 8.08 -8.79 6.02
CA CYS A 121 7.59 -9.40 7.24
C CYS A 121 6.60 -10.52 6.90
N GLU A 122 6.35 -11.44 7.84
CA GLU A 122 5.42 -12.54 7.57
C GLU A 122 3.96 -12.09 7.71
N THR A 123 3.68 -11.19 8.65
CA THR A 123 2.31 -10.76 8.96
C THR A 123 2.17 -9.24 8.91
N LEU A 124 0.93 -8.79 8.78
CA LEU A 124 0.60 -7.37 8.86
C LEU A 124 1.05 -6.77 10.19
N GLU A 125 0.82 -7.49 11.28
CA GLU A 125 1.18 -7.01 12.63
C GLU A 125 2.68 -6.78 12.75
N GLU A 126 3.49 -7.69 12.24
CA GLU A 126 4.95 -7.53 12.24
C GLU A 126 5.38 -6.34 11.39
N ALA A 127 4.77 -6.16 10.24
CA ALA A 127 5.06 -5.02 9.36
C ALA A 127 4.73 -3.69 10.04
N VAL A 128 3.58 -3.62 10.70
CA VAL A 128 3.16 -2.41 11.45
C VAL A 128 4.13 -2.12 12.58
N GLU A 129 4.52 -3.13 13.36
CA GLU A 129 5.50 -2.93 14.44
C GLU A 129 6.85 -2.45 13.89
N TYR A 130 7.30 -3.02 12.77
CA TYR A 130 8.54 -2.57 12.14
C TYR A 130 8.44 -1.11 11.69
N ILE A 131 7.31 -0.71 11.09
CA ILE A 131 7.10 0.68 10.67
C ILE A 131 7.19 1.60 11.89
N LYS A 132 6.52 1.25 12.97
CA LYS A 132 6.53 2.06 14.19
C LYS A 132 7.93 2.19 14.78
N ASP A 133 8.67 1.09 14.82
CA ASP A 133 9.97 1.03 15.49
C ASP A 133 11.08 1.68 14.68
N PHE A 134 11.01 1.60 13.35
CA PHE A 134 12.08 2.07 12.48
C PHE A 134 11.73 3.40 11.81
N TYR A 135 10.58 3.48 11.14
CA TYR A 135 10.25 4.64 10.33
C TYR A 135 9.60 5.78 11.11
N LEU A 136 8.84 5.46 12.14
CA LEU A 136 8.09 6.46 12.89
C LEU A 136 8.81 6.97 14.14
N VAL A 137 9.99 6.46 14.42
CA VAL A 137 10.72 6.80 15.64
C VAL A 137 11.01 8.31 15.75
N ILE A 138 11.26 8.95 14.61
CA ILE A 138 11.54 10.40 14.57
C ILE A 138 10.28 11.24 14.72
N HIS A 139 9.10 10.63 14.69
CA HIS A 139 7.81 11.30 14.80
C HIS A 139 7.14 11.03 16.15
N ARG A 140 7.84 10.40 17.06
CA ARG A 140 7.34 10.13 18.41
C ARG A 140 7.40 11.36 19.30
#